data_2f851908aa53cc45ca0b4d5b26c19e0b
#
_entry.id   2f851908aa53cc45ca0b4d5b26c19e0b
#
_cell.length_a   1.000
_cell.length_b   1.000
_cell.length_c   1.000
_cell.angle_alpha   90.00
_cell.angle_beta   90.00
_cell.angle_gamma   90.00
#
_symmetry.space_group_name_H-M   'P 1'
#
loop_
_entity.id
_entity.type
_entity.pdbx_description
1 polymer ?
#
loop_
_entity_poly.entity_id
_entity_poly.type
_entity_poly.pdbx_seq_one_letter_code
_entity_poly.pdbx_strand_id
1 'polypeptide(L)' 'MEELTEQQKREIDSRFIVKITDKNNNKVQEKWITTKDIHSELNKLKQSEPEYNYEVVYEYKGGSV' A
#
# COMPACT_ATOMS: atom_id res chain seq x y z
N MET A 1 25.24 -13.06 15.52
CA MET A 1 24.42 -12.12 14.85
C MET A 1 23.30 -12.79 14.06
N GLU A 2 22.17 -12.20 14.12
CA GLU A 2 21.01 -12.77 13.47
C GLU A 2 20.98 -12.41 12.00
N GLU A 3 20.76 -13.38 11.19
CA GLU A 3 20.46 -13.12 9.79
C GLU A 3 18.97 -13.22 9.60
N LEU A 4 18.47 -12.49 8.64
CA LEU A 4 17.08 -12.62 8.30
C LEU A 4 16.81 -14.01 7.75
N THR A 5 15.79 -14.65 8.28
CA THR A 5 15.37 -15.94 7.74
C THR A 5 14.69 -15.70 6.39
N GLU A 6 14.51 -16.81 5.66
CA GLU A 6 13.79 -16.70 4.40
C GLU A 6 12.40 -16.12 4.60
N GLN A 7 11.76 -16.53 5.69
CA GLN A 7 10.42 -16.03 5.97
C GLN A 7 10.45 -14.55 6.25
N GLN A 8 11.43 -14.08 7.00
CA GLN A 8 11.54 -12.67 7.31
C GLN A 8 11.79 -11.84 6.07
N LYS A 9 12.59 -12.37 5.15
CA LYS A 9 12.86 -11.68 3.90
C LYS A 9 11.61 -11.57 3.06
N ARG A 10 10.76 -12.58 3.09
CA ARG A 10 9.50 -12.53 2.35
C ARG A 10 8.53 -11.54 2.94
N GLU A 11 8.69 -11.22 4.22
CA GLU A 11 7.82 -10.27 4.89
C GLU A 11 8.29 -8.85 4.73
N ILE A 12 9.33 -8.61 3.94
CA ILE A 12 9.74 -7.25 3.64
C ILE A 12 8.61 -6.55 2.92
N ASP A 13 8.40 -5.31 3.32
CA ASP A 13 7.30 -4.53 2.80
C ASP A 13 7.37 -4.40 1.29
N SER A 14 6.24 -4.52 0.66
CA SER A 14 6.09 -4.23 -0.76
C SER A 14 5.65 -2.79 -0.94
N ARG A 15 5.93 -2.25 -2.10
CA ARG A 15 5.52 -0.90 -2.45
C ARG A 15 4.33 -0.97 -3.37
N PHE A 16 3.38 -0.11 -3.12
CA PHE A 16 2.17 -0.06 -3.92
C PHE A 16 1.92 1.38 -4.35
N ILE A 17 1.43 1.54 -5.57
CA ILE A 17 0.91 2.82 -5.98
C ILE A 17 -0.59 2.75 -5.83
N VAL A 18 -1.12 3.63 -5.00
CA VAL A 18 -2.54 3.68 -4.72
C VAL A 18 -3.11 4.94 -5.35
N LYS A 19 -4.10 4.74 -6.19
CA LYS A 19 -4.81 5.84 -6.80
C LYS A 19 -5.89 6.30 -5.83
N ILE A 20 -5.86 7.56 -5.47
CA ILE A 20 -6.78 8.14 -4.51
C ILE A 20 -7.62 9.17 -5.25
N THR A 21 -8.92 8.95 -5.27
CA THR A 21 -9.85 9.83 -5.97
C THR A 21 -10.74 10.51 -4.95
N ASP A 22 -10.77 11.84 -5.01
CA ASP A 22 -11.65 12.62 -4.16
C ASP A 22 -13.07 12.56 -4.73
N LYS A 23 -13.99 12.03 -3.95
CA LYS A 23 -15.36 11.85 -4.42
C LYS A 23 -16.08 13.17 -4.64
N ASN A 24 -15.62 14.23 -4.00
CA ASN A 24 -16.31 15.52 -4.10
C ASN A 24 -15.98 16.25 -5.38
N ASN A 25 -14.72 16.21 -5.82
CA ASN A 25 -14.31 16.99 -6.97
C ASN A 25 -13.64 16.13 -8.04
N ASN A 26 -13.60 14.82 -7.84
CA ASN A 26 -13.00 13.86 -8.80
C ASN A 26 -11.53 14.10 -9.06
N LYS A 27 -10.86 14.77 -8.14
CA LYS A 27 -9.42 14.90 -8.26
C LYS A 27 -8.74 13.59 -7.95
N VAL A 28 -7.74 13.27 -8.74
CA VAL A 28 -7.04 12.00 -8.61
C VAL A 28 -5.58 12.30 -8.27
N GLN A 29 -5.08 11.55 -7.31
CA GLN A 29 -3.66 11.60 -7.02
C GLN A 29 -3.17 10.19 -6.78
N GLU A 30 -1.88 9.99 -6.93
CA GLU A 30 -1.27 8.69 -6.69
C GLU A 30 -0.29 8.82 -5.55
N LYS A 31 -0.23 7.78 -4.74
CA LYS A 31 0.62 7.81 -3.57
C LYS A 31 1.30 6.47 -3.43
N TRP A 32 2.57 6.49 -3.08
CA TRP A 32 3.30 5.27 -2.77
C TRP A 32 3.01 4.88 -1.33
N ILE A 33 2.69 3.61 -1.15
CA ILE A 33 2.50 3.06 0.19
C ILE A 33 3.36 1.82 0.30
N THR A 34 4.16 1.76 1.35
CA THR A 34 5.00 0.62 1.63
C THR A 34 4.40 -0.14 2.79
N THR A 35 4.02 -1.38 2.57
CA THR A 35 3.36 -2.15 3.60
C THR A 35 3.44 -3.63 3.28
N LYS A 36 3.30 -4.45 4.30
CA LYS A 36 3.20 -5.89 4.12
C LYS A 36 1.78 -6.30 3.74
N ASP A 37 0.80 -5.50 4.10
CA ASP A 37 -0.60 -5.84 3.91
C ASP A 37 -1.35 -4.62 3.42
N ILE A 38 -1.44 -4.51 2.11
CA ILE A 38 -2.08 -3.35 1.52
C ILE A 38 -3.57 -3.30 1.83
N HIS A 39 -4.20 -4.45 1.98
CA HIS A 39 -5.63 -4.46 2.29
C HIS A 39 -5.91 -3.85 3.64
N SER A 40 -5.07 -4.17 4.61
CA SER A 40 -5.20 -3.60 5.94
C SER A 40 -4.98 -2.10 5.91
N GLU A 41 -3.98 -1.66 5.15
CA GLU A 41 -3.70 -0.22 5.03
C GLU A 41 -4.86 0.51 4.37
N LEU A 42 -5.41 -0.08 3.31
CA LEU A 42 -6.53 0.54 2.63
C LEU A 42 -7.76 0.61 3.54
N ASN A 43 -7.98 -0.41 4.35
CA ASN A 43 -9.09 -0.38 5.28
C ASN A 43 -8.95 0.76 6.29
N LYS A 44 -7.74 0.97 6.78
CA LYS A 44 -7.49 2.07 7.69
C LYS A 44 -7.76 3.41 7.03
N LEU A 45 -7.31 3.55 5.79
CA LEU A 45 -7.55 4.79 5.07
C LEU A 45 -9.03 5.02 4.81
N LYS A 46 -9.75 3.96 4.46
CA LYS A 46 -11.18 4.09 4.23
C LYS A 46 -11.93 4.49 5.49
N GLN A 47 -11.45 4.05 6.63
CA GLN A 47 -12.08 4.42 7.90
C GLN A 47 -11.72 5.84 8.30
N SER A 48 -10.48 6.25 8.04
CA SER A 48 -10.04 7.60 8.40
C SER A 48 -10.56 8.64 7.43
N GLU A 49 -10.57 8.33 6.15
CA GLU A 49 -10.94 9.29 5.13
C GLU A 49 -11.88 8.63 4.13
N PRO A 50 -13.14 8.44 4.54
CA PRO A 50 -14.10 7.74 3.68
C PRO A 50 -14.54 8.54 2.46
N GLU A 51 -14.18 9.81 2.40
CA GLU A 51 -14.54 10.65 1.27
C GLU A 51 -13.68 10.40 0.04
N TYR A 52 -12.70 9.50 0.14
CA TYR A 52 -11.84 9.16 -0.99
C TYR A 52 -12.06 7.73 -1.42
N ASN A 53 -11.84 7.48 -2.69
CA ASN A 53 -11.76 6.12 -3.22
C ASN A 53 -10.29 5.73 -3.33
N TYR A 54 -10.01 4.49 -3.00
CA TYR A 54 -8.64 3.98 -3.00
C TYR A 54 -8.57 2.77 -3.90
N GLU A 55 -7.59 2.77 -4.80
CA GLU A 55 -7.42 1.67 -5.73
C GLU A 55 -5.94 1.40 -5.93
N VAL A 56 -5.55 0.14 -5.76
CA VAL A 56 -4.17 -0.26 -6.02
C VAL A 56 -4.01 -0.42 -7.52
N VAL A 57 -3.13 0.39 -8.10
CA VAL A 57 -2.91 0.33 -9.55
C VAL A 57 -1.59 -0.31 -9.90
N TYR A 58 -0.70 -0.47 -8.94
CA TYR A 58 0.58 -1.09 -9.21
C TYR A 58 1.16 -1.66 -7.93
N GLU A 59 1.82 -2.80 -8.05
CA GLU A 59 2.49 -3.43 -6.93
C GLU A 59 3.93 -3.71 -7.32
N TYR A 60 4.85 -3.22 -6.50
CA TYR A 60 6.27 -3.51 -6.65
C TYR A 60 6.70 -4.31 -5.44
N LYS A 61 7.07 -5.55 -5.66
CA LYS A 61 7.47 -6.42 -4.56
C LYS A 61 8.89 -6.09 -4.15
N GLY A 62 9.03 -5.60 -2.93
CA GLY A 62 10.33 -5.31 -2.38
C GLY A 62 11.00 -6.57 -1.90
N GLY A 63 12.27 -6.46 -1.65
CA GLY A 63 13.02 -7.57 -1.08
C GLY A 63 13.21 -8.74 -2.00
N SER A 64 12.79 -8.62 -3.20
CA SER A 64 12.98 -9.65 -4.18
C SER A 64 14.44 -9.69 -4.56
N VAL A 65 14.97 -10.85 -4.64
CA VAL A 65 16.39 -11.00 -4.91
C VAL A 65 16.61 -11.73 -6.20
#